data_4306556adb1a3ea269057f7ddd00d394
#
_entry.id   4306556adb1a3ea269057f7ddd00d394
#
_cell.length_a   1.000
_cell.length_b   1.000
_cell.length_c   1.000
_cell.angle_alpha   90.00
_cell.angle_beta   90.00
_cell.angle_gamma   90.00
#
_symmetry.space_group_name_H-M   'P 1'
#
loop_
_entity.id
_entity.type
_entity.pdbx_description
1 polymer ?
#
loop_
_entity_poly.entity_id
_entity_poly.type
_entity_poly.pdbx_seq_one_letter_code
_entity_poly.pdbx_strand_id
1 'polypeptide(L)'
;MLTLAGKPLAVPVLQGGMGVGVSLGGLAGAVAACGGMGCISTADTGYREPDFARDPYAANLRALKKEIAKAKEIANGAGLVAINAMVATQNYADAVRTAVEAGVDAIVSGAGLPL
;
A
#
# COMPACT_ATOMS: atom_id res chain seq x y z
N MET A 1 -3.29 7.47 -23.37
CA MET A 1 -3.25 7.46 -21.89
C MET A 1 -2.88 6.07 -21.40
N LEU A 2 -1.97 6.00 -20.44
CA LEU A 2 -1.57 4.74 -19.82
C LEU A 2 -2.69 4.23 -18.91
N THR A 3 -2.95 2.91 -18.97
CA THR A 3 -3.90 2.27 -18.07
C THR A 3 -3.22 1.17 -17.28
N LEU A 4 -3.62 1.01 -16.01
CA LEU A 4 -3.18 -0.06 -15.13
C LEU A 4 -4.41 -0.62 -14.42
N ALA A 5 -4.50 -1.94 -14.33
CA ALA A 5 -5.63 -2.62 -13.68
C ALA A 5 -6.98 -2.15 -14.24
N GLY A 6 -7.03 -1.84 -15.52
CA GLY A 6 -8.24 -1.35 -16.17
C GLY A 6 -8.60 0.09 -15.87
N LYS A 7 -7.75 0.82 -15.15
CA LYS A 7 -7.99 2.23 -14.78
C LYS A 7 -6.99 3.15 -15.47
N PRO A 8 -7.41 4.36 -15.86
CA PRO A 8 -6.50 5.32 -16.46
C PRO A 8 -5.54 5.89 -15.42
N LEU A 9 -4.27 6.00 -15.79
CA LEU A 9 -3.24 6.66 -15.01
C LEU A 9 -2.96 8.00 -15.65
N ALA A 10 -3.62 9.05 -15.17
CA ALA A 10 -3.56 10.38 -15.78
C ALA A 10 -2.15 10.95 -15.79
N VAL A 11 -1.40 10.71 -14.71
CA VAL A 11 0.00 11.13 -14.61
C VAL A 11 0.83 9.84 -14.54
N PRO A 12 1.75 9.59 -15.49
CA PRO A 12 2.50 8.34 -15.54
C PRO A 12 3.65 8.32 -14.54
N VAL A 13 3.33 8.49 -13.27
CA VAL A 13 4.30 8.46 -12.16
C VAL A 13 3.86 7.40 -11.16
N LEU A 14 4.78 6.50 -10.85
CA LEU A 14 4.58 5.46 -9.86
C LEU A 14 5.51 5.77 -8.68
N GLN A 15 4.92 5.99 -7.52
CA GLN A 15 5.71 6.24 -6.32
C GLN A 15 6.29 4.92 -5.80
N GLY A 16 7.57 4.92 -5.43
CA GLY A 16 8.19 3.77 -4.79
C GLY A 16 7.81 3.68 -3.32
N GLY A 17 7.48 2.47 -2.85
CA GLY A 17 7.18 2.23 -1.45
C GLY A 17 8.42 2.24 -0.59
N MET A 18 8.45 3.03 0.46
CA MET A 18 9.58 3.19 1.38
C MET A 18 9.14 2.96 2.82
N GLY A 19 9.69 1.97 3.49
CA GLY A 19 9.50 1.73 4.94
C GLY A 19 10.63 2.39 5.73
N VAL A 20 10.52 2.49 7.03
CA VAL A 20 9.30 2.26 7.82
C VAL A 20 8.68 3.62 8.10
N GLY A 21 7.34 3.71 7.93
CA GLY A 21 6.63 4.93 8.29
C GLY A 21 6.69 6.07 7.29
N VAL A 22 7.43 5.91 6.17
CA VAL A 22 7.56 6.96 5.15
C VAL A 22 6.41 6.89 4.16
N SER A 23 6.24 5.76 3.48
CA SER A 23 5.19 5.57 2.47
C SER A 23 3.96 4.93 3.11
N LEU A 24 3.12 5.75 3.70
CA LEU A 24 1.84 5.35 4.27
C LEU A 24 0.70 6.06 3.56
N GLY A 25 -0.48 6.05 4.15
CA GLY A 25 -1.70 6.56 3.52
C GLY A 25 -1.66 8.02 3.12
N GLY A 26 -0.98 8.86 3.90
CA GLY A 26 -0.86 10.29 3.61
C GLY A 26 -0.12 10.55 2.31
N LEU A 27 1.06 9.98 2.17
CA LEU A 27 1.88 10.14 0.96
C LEU A 27 1.23 9.45 -0.24
N ALA A 28 0.84 8.20 -0.09
CA ALA A 28 0.24 7.44 -1.17
C ALA A 28 -1.05 8.09 -1.66
N GLY A 29 -1.88 8.56 -0.74
CA GLY A 29 -3.11 9.24 -1.08
C GLY A 29 -2.88 10.54 -1.83
N ALA A 30 -1.86 11.32 -1.42
CA ALA A 30 -1.52 12.58 -2.09
C ALA A 30 -1.04 12.33 -3.52
N VAL A 31 -0.20 11.32 -3.73
CA VAL A 31 0.27 10.95 -5.08
C VAL A 31 -0.92 10.54 -5.96
N ALA A 32 -1.80 9.69 -5.43
CA ALA A 32 -2.98 9.25 -6.17
C ALA A 32 -3.92 10.43 -6.47
N ALA A 33 -4.10 11.34 -5.52
CA ALA A 33 -4.94 12.52 -5.73
C ALA A 33 -4.44 13.39 -6.88
N CYS A 34 -3.13 13.38 -7.14
CA CYS A 34 -2.54 14.10 -8.27
C CYS A 34 -2.61 13.33 -9.58
N GLY A 35 -3.16 12.12 -9.58
CA GLY A 35 -3.35 11.32 -10.80
C GLY A 35 -2.30 10.24 -11.03
N GLY A 36 -1.31 10.10 -10.15
CA GLY A 36 -0.30 9.06 -10.23
C GLY A 36 -0.72 7.80 -9.48
N MET A 37 0.23 6.86 -9.28
CA MET A 37 0.01 5.70 -8.44
C MET A 37 0.74 5.87 -7.12
N GLY A 38 0.01 6.08 -6.04
CA GLY A 38 0.55 6.09 -4.69
C GLY A 38 0.81 4.67 -4.21
N CYS A 39 1.85 4.48 -3.40
CA CYS A 39 2.23 3.15 -2.96
C CYS A 39 2.52 3.14 -1.45
N ILE A 40 1.87 2.23 -0.74
CA ILE A 40 2.05 2.06 0.70
C ILE A 40 3.03 0.92 0.93
N SER A 41 4.06 1.18 1.76
CA SER A 41 4.99 0.13 2.16
C SER A 41 4.37 -0.77 3.21
N THR A 42 4.51 -2.09 3.04
CA THR A 42 4.05 -3.06 4.03
C THR A 42 5.10 -3.36 5.11
N ALA A 43 6.26 -2.72 5.04
CA ALA A 43 7.33 -2.93 6.02
C ALA A 43 6.95 -2.27 7.35
N ASP A 44 6.61 -3.07 8.34
CA ASP A 44 6.24 -2.64 9.68
C ASP A 44 5.25 -1.46 9.70
N THR A 45 4.21 -1.56 8.89
CA THR A 45 3.19 -0.53 8.75
C THR A 45 2.57 -0.15 10.09
N GLY A 46 2.47 -1.10 11.01
CA GLY A 46 1.87 -0.90 12.33
C GLY A 46 2.84 -0.46 13.42
N TYR A 47 4.00 0.07 13.07
CA TYR A 47 5.03 0.39 14.06
C TYR A 47 4.57 1.38 15.14
N ARG A 48 3.53 2.16 14.88
CA ARG A 48 2.94 3.11 15.85
C ARG A 48 1.76 2.53 16.63
N GLU A 49 1.32 1.31 16.31
CA GLU A 49 0.20 0.70 17.01
C GLU A 49 0.60 0.33 18.43
N PRO A 50 -0.31 0.49 19.43
CA PRO A 50 0.03 0.26 20.84
C PRO A 50 0.53 -1.15 21.12
N ASP A 51 0.08 -2.14 20.36
CA ASP A 51 0.43 -3.53 20.54
C ASP A 51 1.53 -4.02 19.60
N PHE A 52 2.19 -3.11 18.88
CA PHE A 52 3.21 -3.51 17.90
C PHE A 52 4.34 -4.34 18.51
N ALA A 53 4.85 -3.93 19.68
CA ALA A 53 5.94 -4.64 20.34
C ALA A 53 5.53 -6.03 20.79
N ARG A 54 4.26 -6.21 21.14
CA ARG A 54 3.72 -7.48 21.64
C ARG A 54 3.30 -8.40 20.49
N ASP A 55 2.67 -7.85 19.46
CA ASP A 55 2.17 -8.60 18.32
C ASP A 55 2.31 -7.75 17.05
N PRO A 56 3.53 -7.69 16.49
CA PRO A 56 3.76 -6.90 15.28
C PRO A 56 2.96 -7.39 14.08
N TYR A 57 2.71 -8.68 14.00
CA TYR A 57 1.98 -9.28 12.89
C TYR A 57 0.56 -8.72 12.80
N ALA A 58 -0.20 -8.81 13.88
CA ALA A 58 -1.58 -8.29 13.91
C ALA A 58 -1.60 -6.77 13.79
N ALA A 59 -0.65 -6.08 14.43
CA ALA A 59 -0.56 -4.62 14.35
C ALA A 59 -0.32 -4.15 12.93
N ASN A 60 0.57 -4.83 12.20
CA ASN A 60 0.89 -4.48 10.81
C ASN A 60 -0.32 -4.66 9.88
N LEU A 61 -1.05 -5.76 10.01
CA LEU A 61 -2.22 -6.01 9.15
C LEU A 61 -3.34 -5.02 9.44
N ARG A 62 -3.59 -4.71 10.71
CA ARG A 62 -4.60 -3.74 11.09
C ARG A 62 -4.25 -2.35 10.58
N ALA A 63 -2.99 -1.94 10.74
CA ALA A 63 -2.53 -0.64 10.28
C ALA A 63 -2.56 -0.54 8.75
N LEU A 64 -2.19 -1.60 8.04
CA LEU A 64 -2.24 -1.62 6.59
C LEU A 64 -3.64 -1.31 6.08
N LYS A 65 -4.63 -1.93 6.67
CA LYS A 65 -6.03 -1.71 6.32
C LYS A 65 -6.43 -0.24 6.53
N LYS A 66 -6.01 0.35 7.65
CA LYS A 66 -6.28 1.75 7.97
C LYS A 66 -5.60 2.69 6.98
N GLU A 67 -4.34 2.42 6.65
CA GLU A 67 -3.56 3.27 5.76
C GLU A 67 -4.10 3.22 4.32
N ILE A 68 -4.55 2.07 3.87
CA ILE A 68 -5.19 1.93 2.56
C ILE A 68 -6.49 2.75 2.52
N ALA A 69 -7.32 2.64 3.55
CA ALA A 69 -8.56 3.41 3.64
C ALA A 69 -8.28 4.92 3.61
N LYS A 70 -7.26 5.36 4.35
CA LYS A 70 -6.82 6.75 4.38
C LYS A 70 -6.37 7.23 3.00
N ALA A 71 -5.56 6.43 2.32
CA ALA A 71 -5.07 6.78 0.98
C ALA A 71 -6.23 6.91 -0.01
N LYS A 72 -7.17 5.99 0.02
CA LYS A 72 -8.32 6.02 -0.88
C LYS A 72 -9.22 7.22 -0.62
N GLU A 73 -9.38 7.59 0.64
CA GLU A 73 -10.16 8.78 1.02
C GLU A 73 -9.49 10.05 0.48
N ILE A 74 -8.18 10.18 0.66
CA ILE A 74 -7.43 11.33 0.16
C ILE A 74 -7.46 11.38 -1.36
N ALA A 75 -7.30 10.24 -2.02
CA ALA A 75 -7.31 10.14 -3.48
C ALA A 75 -8.68 10.51 -4.07
N ASN A 76 -9.74 10.22 -3.36
CA ASN A 76 -11.12 10.56 -3.75
C ASN A 76 -11.45 10.16 -5.19
N GLY A 77 -11.08 8.94 -5.57
CA GLY A 77 -11.34 8.39 -6.89
C GLY A 77 -10.33 8.75 -7.97
N ALA A 78 -9.36 9.60 -7.66
CA ALA A 78 -8.30 9.95 -8.61
C ALA A 78 -7.13 8.96 -8.47
N GLY A 79 -6.39 8.76 -9.56
CA GLY A 79 -5.19 7.94 -9.55
C GLY A 79 -5.40 6.52 -9.08
N LEU A 80 -4.31 5.88 -8.67
CA LEU A 80 -4.31 4.50 -8.20
C LEU A 80 -3.62 4.42 -6.83
N VAL A 81 -4.05 3.45 -6.02
CA VAL A 81 -3.41 3.14 -4.73
C VAL A 81 -2.91 1.70 -4.78
N ALA A 82 -1.63 1.52 -4.50
CA ALA A 82 -0.98 0.22 -4.47
C ALA A 82 -0.30 -0.03 -3.14
N ILE A 83 0.09 -1.26 -2.91
CA ILE A 83 1.01 -1.61 -1.83
C ILE A 83 2.31 -2.15 -2.41
N ASN A 84 3.39 -1.99 -1.67
CA ASN A 84 4.68 -2.62 -1.96
C ASN A 84 4.93 -3.69 -0.91
N ALA A 85 4.97 -4.95 -1.33
CA ALA A 85 5.11 -6.08 -0.43
C ALA A 85 6.33 -6.92 -0.82
N MET A 86 7.11 -7.33 0.19
CA MET A 86 8.28 -8.17 -0.01
C MET A 86 7.90 -9.64 0.10
N VAL A 87 8.08 -10.39 -1.00
CA VAL A 87 7.72 -11.81 -1.07
C VAL A 87 8.42 -12.63 0.01
N ALA A 88 9.64 -12.27 0.35
CA ALA A 88 10.44 -13.01 1.34
C ALA A 88 9.97 -12.84 2.79
N THR A 89 9.05 -11.92 3.06
CA THR A 89 8.54 -11.71 4.42
C THR A 89 7.49 -12.76 4.78
N GLN A 90 7.42 -13.11 6.08
CA GLN A 90 6.49 -14.13 6.56
C GLN A 90 5.03 -13.72 6.37
N ASN A 91 4.75 -12.43 6.40
CA ASN A 91 3.38 -11.92 6.30
C ASN A 91 2.98 -11.52 4.88
N TYR A 92 3.77 -11.89 3.86
CA TYR A 92 3.50 -11.48 2.49
C TYR A 92 2.09 -11.85 2.04
N ALA A 93 1.71 -13.11 2.20
CA ALA A 93 0.39 -13.59 1.74
C ALA A 93 -0.76 -12.88 2.45
N ASP A 94 -0.64 -12.65 3.75
CA ASP A 94 -1.69 -11.98 4.51
C ASP A 94 -1.74 -10.50 4.21
N ALA A 95 -0.59 -9.86 3.96
CA ALA A 95 -0.55 -8.46 3.54
C ALA A 95 -1.24 -8.29 2.19
N VAL A 96 -0.96 -9.17 1.23
CA VAL A 96 -1.59 -9.13 -0.08
C VAL A 96 -3.11 -9.34 0.04
N ARG A 97 -3.54 -10.33 0.83
CA ARG A 97 -4.95 -10.60 1.03
C ARG A 97 -5.66 -9.40 1.67
N THR A 98 -5.07 -8.85 2.72
CA THR A 98 -5.61 -7.67 3.41
C THR A 98 -5.75 -6.49 2.45
N ALA A 99 -4.73 -6.26 1.62
CA ALA A 99 -4.74 -5.16 0.65
C ALA A 99 -5.82 -5.35 -0.42
N VAL A 100 -5.97 -6.56 -0.93
CA VAL A 100 -7.02 -6.86 -1.93
C VAL A 100 -8.40 -6.63 -1.33
N GLU A 101 -8.61 -7.09 -0.10
CA GLU A 101 -9.89 -6.89 0.59
C GLU A 101 -10.17 -5.41 0.87
N ALA A 102 -9.11 -4.63 1.11
CA ALA A 102 -9.25 -3.19 1.32
C ALA A 102 -9.40 -2.40 0.02
N GLY A 103 -9.27 -3.06 -1.13
CA GLY A 103 -9.57 -2.46 -2.42
C GLY A 103 -8.42 -1.75 -3.10
N VAL A 104 -7.17 -2.19 -2.90
CA VAL A 104 -6.04 -1.61 -3.65
C VAL A 104 -6.15 -1.93 -5.13
N ASP A 105 -5.58 -1.07 -5.94
CA ASP A 105 -5.60 -1.20 -7.40
C ASP A 105 -4.47 -2.08 -7.94
N ALA A 106 -3.36 -2.15 -7.24
CA ALA A 106 -2.19 -2.89 -7.68
C ALA A 106 -1.33 -3.33 -6.50
N ILE A 107 -0.49 -4.33 -6.75
CA ILE A 107 0.48 -4.83 -5.78
C ILE A 107 1.84 -4.85 -6.45
N VAL A 108 2.81 -4.17 -5.83
CA VAL A 108 4.20 -4.20 -6.25
C VAL A 108 4.92 -5.22 -5.39
N SER A 109 5.33 -6.32 -5.98
CA SER A 109 6.02 -7.39 -5.26
C SER A 109 7.51 -7.33 -5.55
N GLY A 110 8.31 -7.36 -4.49
CA GLY A 110 9.75 -7.37 -4.57
C GLY A 110 10.36 -8.42 -3.66
N ALA A 111 11.68 -8.48 -3.61
CA ALA A 111 12.43 -9.43 -2.78
C ALA A 111 12.01 -10.89 -3.01
N GLY A 112 11.78 -11.25 -4.27
CA GLY A 112 11.41 -12.59 -4.69
C GLY A 112 10.35 -12.58 -5.78
N LEU A 113 10.08 -13.75 -6.33
CA LEU A 113 9.02 -13.91 -7.33
C LEU A 113 7.71 -14.27 -6.64
N PRO A 114 6.59 -13.65 -7.01
CA PRO A 114 5.29 -13.91 -6.38
C PRO A 114 4.62 -15.15 -6.96
N LEU A 115 5.25 -16.30 -6.77
CA LEU A 115 4.77 -17.58 -7.31
C LEU A 115 3.61 -18.18 -6.51
#